data_468214f8028c537fd984056e1cdd5efb
#
_entry.id   468214f8028c537fd984056e1cdd5efb
#
_cell.length_a   1.000
_cell.length_b   1.000
_cell.length_c   1.000
_cell.angle_alpha   90.00
_cell.angle_beta   90.00
_cell.angle_gamma   90.00
#
_symmetry.space_group_name_H-M   'P 1'
#
loop_
_entity.id
_entity.type
_entity.pdbx_description
1 polymer ?
#
loop_
_entity_poly.entity_id
_entity_poly.type
_entity_poly.pdbx_seq_one_letter_code
_entity_poly.pdbx_strand_id
1 'polypeptide(L)'
;APFAAPLLILFWGLVWRWGLSAVKEPGLRGFFYRVTAGVFLLLSTLFLVTSFGADPSGRYFLPLIVLGSLWAGDWVVNGKIKRWARAAGCLLVIAVNLYGIVWAIQPERPGLTTQFYAPTIVDHSKDGELIRFLEKIGATRGYSTYWIAYPIAFQSKEQILLSPRLPYHLDLRYTPRDDRLPEYTQAVVDSPTHPVLVIQPNAELEARIRRRLGGQGVDWQEARIGDYLVFYGLSQRVSPLDFDFPFP
;
A
#
# COMPACT_ATOMS: atom_id res chain seq x y z
N ALA A 1 -21.99 -2.42 5.75
CA ALA A 1 -23.24 -3.07 6.16
C ALA A 1 -23.22 -3.35 7.68
N PRO A 2 -23.83 -2.51 8.53
CA PRO A 2 -23.73 -2.64 10.00
C PRO A 2 -24.34 -3.96 10.52
N PHE A 3 -25.28 -4.54 9.78
CA PHE A 3 -25.92 -5.80 10.19
C PHE A 3 -25.05 -7.05 9.99
N ALA A 4 -24.03 -7.01 9.15
CA ALA A 4 -23.14 -8.15 8.95
C ALA A 4 -22.13 -8.34 10.10
N ALA A 5 -21.75 -7.27 10.79
CA ALA A 5 -20.74 -7.33 11.84
C ALA A 5 -21.11 -8.27 13.00
N PRO A 6 -22.33 -8.23 13.58
CA PRO A 6 -22.69 -9.16 14.64
C PRO A 6 -22.67 -10.63 14.20
N LEU A 7 -23.09 -10.90 12.96
CA LEU A 7 -23.11 -12.27 12.40
C LEU A 7 -21.68 -12.77 12.15
N LEU A 8 -20.78 -11.91 11.70
CA LEU A 8 -19.36 -12.25 11.54
C LEU A 8 -18.69 -12.51 12.90
N ILE A 9 -18.97 -11.68 13.90
CA ILE A 9 -18.47 -11.89 15.26
C ILE A 9 -18.97 -13.23 15.80
N LEU A 10 -20.24 -13.54 15.64
CA LEU A 10 -20.81 -14.84 16.04
C LEU A 10 -20.13 -16.00 15.31
N PHE A 11 -19.98 -15.90 13.98
CA PHE A 11 -19.31 -16.92 13.17
C PHE A 11 -17.89 -17.18 13.69
N TRP A 12 -17.07 -16.15 13.79
CA TRP A 12 -15.69 -16.29 14.27
C TRP A 12 -15.63 -16.75 15.73
N GLY A 13 -16.54 -16.30 16.58
CA GLY A 13 -16.66 -16.78 17.97
C GLY A 13 -16.91 -18.28 18.05
N LEU A 14 -17.77 -18.82 17.18
CA LEU A 14 -18.02 -20.25 17.09
C LEU A 14 -16.82 -21.04 16.58
N VAL A 15 -16.14 -20.53 15.54
CA VAL A 15 -14.89 -21.12 15.03
C VAL A 15 -13.80 -21.14 16.11
N TRP A 16 -13.62 -20.05 16.81
CA TRP A 16 -12.65 -19.95 17.90
C TRP A 16 -12.97 -20.92 19.04
N ARG A 17 -14.22 -20.94 19.49
CA ARG A 17 -14.66 -21.88 20.53
C ARG A 17 -14.39 -23.34 20.12
N TRP A 18 -14.64 -23.66 18.87
CA TRP A 18 -14.35 -24.98 18.29
C TRP A 18 -12.86 -25.27 18.35
N GLY A 19 -12.02 -24.41 17.79
CA GLY A 19 -10.56 -24.56 17.78
C GLY A 19 -9.97 -24.73 19.18
N LEU A 20 -10.36 -23.89 20.12
CA LEU A 20 -9.92 -23.99 21.53
C LEU A 20 -10.34 -25.31 22.19
N SER A 21 -11.49 -25.89 21.82
CA SER A 21 -11.87 -27.21 22.30
C SER A 21 -10.97 -28.31 21.72
N ALA A 22 -10.60 -28.19 20.45
CA ALA A 22 -9.76 -29.15 19.76
C ALA A 22 -8.28 -29.13 20.23
N VAL A 23 -7.80 -28.02 20.80
CA VAL A 23 -6.46 -27.95 21.44
C VAL A 23 -6.24 -29.07 22.48
N LYS A 24 -7.30 -29.47 23.16
CA LYS A 24 -7.26 -30.49 24.23
C LYS A 24 -7.33 -31.93 23.70
N GLU A 25 -7.59 -32.12 22.39
CA GLU A 25 -7.69 -33.45 21.81
C GLU A 25 -6.30 -34.13 21.74
N PRO A 26 -6.23 -35.44 21.93
CA PRO A 26 -4.98 -36.19 21.71
C PRO A 26 -4.67 -36.36 20.20
N GLY A 27 -3.43 -36.74 19.89
CA GLY A 27 -3.01 -37.07 18.54
C GLY A 27 -2.74 -35.86 17.63
N LEU A 28 -2.67 -36.13 16.32
CA LEU A 28 -2.23 -35.17 15.31
C LEU A 28 -3.14 -33.93 15.22
N ARG A 29 -4.44 -34.13 15.38
CA ARG A 29 -5.40 -33.02 15.32
C ARG A 29 -5.18 -32.03 16.46
N GLY A 30 -5.09 -32.51 17.71
CA GLY A 30 -4.81 -31.64 18.84
C GLY A 30 -3.43 -30.98 18.75
N PHE A 31 -2.43 -31.70 18.21
CA PHE A 31 -1.11 -31.11 17.95
C PHE A 31 -1.22 -29.94 16.97
N PHE A 32 -1.90 -30.12 15.81
CA PHE A 32 -2.15 -29.04 14.85
C PHE A 32 -2.80 -27.81 15.48
N TYR A 33 -3.84 -28.00 16.30
CA TYR A 33 -4.51 -26.89 16.98
C TYR A 33 -3.62 -26.21 18.01
N ARG A 34 -2.78 -26.94 18.75
CA ARG A 34 -1.81 -26.33 19.68
C ARG A 34 -0.79 -25.47 18.95
N VAL A 35 -0.23 -25.97 17.85
CA VAL A 35 0.74 -25.22 17.05
C VAL A 35 0.13 -23.96 16.47
N THR A 36 -1.03 -24.07 15.82
CA THR A 36 -1.70 -22.91 15.20
C THR A 36 -2.18 -21.89 16.23
N ALA A 37 -2.64 -22.32 17.41
CA ALA A 37 -2.97 -21.43 18.52
C ALA A 37 -1.72 -20.71 19.07
N GLY A 38 -0.59 -21.42 19.18
CA GLY A 38 0.68 -20.82 19.59
C GLY A 38 1.17 -19.76 18.58
N VAL A 39 1.12 -20.06 17.28
CA VAL A 39 1.46 -19.10 16.23
C VAL A 39 0.52 -17.90 16.24
N PHE A 40 -0.78 -18.12 16.43
CA PHE A 40 -1.75 -17.03 16.54
C PHE A 40 -1.43 -16.12 17.73
N LEU A 41 -1.18 -16.70 18.89
CA LEU A 41 -0.83 -15.94 20.10
C LEU A 41 0.48 -15.15 19.88
N LEU A 42 1.50 -15.79 19.32
CA LEU A 42 2.79 -15.14 19.03
C LEU A 42 2.62 -13.95 18.08
N LEU A 43 1.94 -14.15 16.95
CA LEU A 43 1.71 -13.07 15.97
C LEU A 43 0.87 -11.94 16.60
N SER A 44 -0.19 -12.26 17.31
CA SER A 44 -1.01 -11.25 17.97
C SER A 44 -0.20 -10.45 19.00
N THR A 45 0.65 -11.10 19.78
CA THR A 45 1.54 -10.44 20.74
C THR A 45 2.53 -9.53 20.03
N LEU A 46 3.17 -10.00 18.95
CA LEU A 46 4.10 -9.19 18.16
C LEU A 46 3.40 -7.94 17.61
N PHE A 47 2.18 -8.07 17.10
CA PHE A 47 1.43 -6.90 16.61
C PHE A 47 1.06 -5.93 17.72
N LEU A 48 0.70 -6.41 18.89
CA LEU A 48 0.33 -5.55 20.03
C LEU A 48 1.52 -4.78 20.60
N VAL A 49 2.73 -5.36 20.58
CA VAL A 49 3.93 -4.73 21.18
C VAL A 49 4.78 -3.97 20.16
N THR A 50 4.45 -4.03 18.86
CA THR A 50 5.18 -3.34 17.81
C THR A 50 4.35 -2.25 17.16
N SER A 51 5.00 -1.31 16.47
CA SER A 51 4.33 -0.25 15.70
C SER A 51 3.47 -0.78 14.54
N PHE A 52 3.63 -2.04 14.14
CA PHE A 52 2.80 -2.66 13.10
C PHE A 52 1.33 -2.81 13.50
N GLY A 53 1.03 -2.98 14.78
CA GLY A 53 -0.34 -3.02 15.29
C GLY A 53 -1.06 -1.67 15.23
N ALA A 54 -0.32 -0.57 15.14
CA ALA A 54 -0.85 0.77 14.99
C ALA A 54 -1.23 1.14 13.54
N ASP A 55 -0.94 0.26 12.56
CA ASP A 55 -1.32 0.50 11.15
C ASP A 55 -2.84 0.32 10.99
N PRO A 56 -3.59 1.41 10.72
CA PRO A 56 -5.05 1.35 10.62
C PRO A 56 -5.56 0.53 9.41
N SER A 57 -4.69 0.19 8.46
CA SER A 57 -5.05 -0.69 7.33
C SER A 57 -5.31 -2.13 7.76
N GLY A 58 -4.78 -2.55 8.90
CA GLY A 58 -4.90 -3.93 9.40
C GLY A 58 -4.17 -4.98 8.57
N ARG A 59 -3.41 -4.59 7.53
CA ARG A 59 -2.72 -5.53 6.60
C ARG A 59 -1.76 -6.48 7.30
N TYR A 60 -1.17 -6.07 8.41
CA TYR A 60 -0.26 -6.91 9.19
C TYR A 60 -0.96 -8.04 9.96
N PHE A 61 -2.30 -8.01 10.06
CA PHE A 61 -3.10 -9.08 10.62
C PHE A 61 -3.50 -10.16 9.58
N LEU A 62 -3.19 -9.97 8.29
CA LEU A 62 -3.49 -10.94 7.22
C LEU A 62 -3.00 -12.36 7.52
N PRO A 63 -1.80 -12.61 8.10
CA PRO A 63 -1.37 -13.97 8.46
C PRO A 63 -2.32 -14.66 9.43
N LEU A 64 -3.01 -13.92 10.31
CA LEU A 64 -3.98 -14.49 11.26
C LEU A 64 -5.24 -14.99 10.56
N ILE A 65 -5.61 -14.39 9.41
CA ILE A 65 -6.74 -14.84 8.59
C ILE A 65 -6.49 -16.24 8.04
N VAL A 66 -5.25 -16.56 7.64
CA VAL A 66 -4.89 -17.89 7.15
C VAL A 66 -5.13 -18.94 8.23
N LEU A 67 -4.65 -18.69 9.45
CA LEU A 67 -4.84 -19.61 10.59
C LEU A 67 -6.32 -19.76 10.94
N GLY A 68 -7.05 -18.64 10.96
CA GLY A 68 -8.50 -18.64 11.18
C GLY A 68 -9.26 -19.42 10.12
N SER A 69 -8.85 -19.33 8.86
CA SER A 69 -9.48 -20.06 7.74
C SER A 69 -9.29 -21.57 7.85
N LEU A 70 -8.12 -22.03 8.31
CA LEU A 70 -7.88 -23.45 8.59
C LEU A 70 -8.82 -23.98 9.69
N TRP A 71 -8.99 -23.22 10.77
CA TRP A 71 -9.92 -23.58 11.83
C TRP A 71 -11.39 -23.55 11.36
N ALA A 72 -11.75 -22.55 10.53
CA ALA A 72 -13.08 -22.46 9.94
C ALA A 72 -13.38 -23.66 9.02
N GLY A 73 -12.42 -24.08 8.20
CA GLY A 73 -12.53 -25.26 7.34
C GLY A 73 -12.80 -26.54 8.14
N ASP A 74 -12.01 -26.80 9.18
CA ASP A 74 -12.26 -27.94 10.05
C ASP A 74 -13.61 -27.84 10.78
N TRP A 75 -13.98 -26.65 11.29
CA TRP A 75 -15.27 -26.44 11.92
C TRP A 75 -16.45 -26.69 10.96
N VAL A 76 -16.34 -26.28 9.71
CA VAL A 76 -17.37 -26.52 8.68
C VAL A 76 -17.58 -28.00 8.42
N VAL A 77 -16.50 -28.77 8.41
CA VAL A 77 -16.59 -30.24 8.20
C VAL A 77 -17.05 -30.97 9.46
N ASN A 78 -16.42 -30.71 10.59
CA ASN A 78 -16.52 -31.52 11.80
C ASN A 78 -17.29 -30.87 12.96
N GLY A 79 -17.74 -29.63 12.81
CA GLY A 79 -18.43 -28.89 13.89
C GLY A 79 -19.77 -29.53 14.29
N LYS A 80 -20.17 -29.32 15.53
CA LYS A 80 -21.38 -29.93 16.15
C LYS A 80 -22.70 -29.25 15.73
N ILE A 81 -22.64 -28.05 15.09
CA ILE A 81 -23.82 -27.33 14.62
C ILE A 81 -24.32 -27.94 13.30
N LYS A 82 -25.61 -27.80 13.00
CA LYS A 82 -26.20 -28.31 11.76
C LYS A 82 -25.40 -27.87 10.53
N ARG A 83 -25.15 -28.80 9.60
CA ARG A 83 -24.29 -28.57 8.41
C ARG A 83 -24.72 -27.36 7.58
N TRP A 84 -26.03 -27.19 7.38
CA TRP A 84 -26.55 -26.07 6.63
C TRP A 84 -26.22 -24.71 7.30
N ALA A 85 -26.28 -24.62 8.63
CA ALA A 85 -25.98 -23.40 9.37
C ALA A 85 -24.49 -23.05 9.29
N ARG A 86 -23.59 -24.06 9.28
CA ARG A 86 -22.15 -23.87 9.08
C ARG A 86 -21.85 -23.40 7.66
N ALA A 87 -22.50 -24.01 6.66
CA ALA A 87 -22.38 -23.58 5.26
C ALA A 87 -22.90 -22.14 5.06
N ALA A 88 -24.04 -21.79 5.64
CA ALA A 88 -24.58 -20.43 5.60
C ALA A 88 -23.61 -19.41 6.22
N GLY A 89 -22.96 -19.74 7.34
CA GLY A 89 -21.91 -18.89 7.95
C GLY A 89 -20.73 -18.64 7.00
N CYS A 90 -20.24 -19.69 6.32
CA CYS A 90 -19.16 -19.54 5.32
C CYS A 90 -19.59 -18.70 4.13
N LEU A 91 -20.80 -18.92 3.60
CA LEU A 91 -21.35 -18.13 2.49
C LEU A 91 -21.48 -16.66 2.90
N LEU A 92 -21.88 -16.36 4.13
CA LEU A 92 -21.91 -15.00 4.66
C LEU A 92 -20.52 -14.36 4.65
N VAL A 93 -19.48 -15.05 5.15
CA VAL A 93 -18.10 -14.55 5.15
C VAL A 93 -17.64 -14.26 3.72
N ILE A 94 -17.88 -15.19 2.79
CA ILE A 94 -17.53 -15.01 1.37
C ILE A 94 -18.26 -13.81 0.78
N ALA A 95 -19.57 -13.70 1.00
CA ALA A 95 -20.38 -12.60 0.48
C ALA A 95 -19.93 -11.24 0.99
N VAL A 96 -19.59 -11.14 2.28
CA VAL A 96 -19.07 -9.89 2.88
C VAL A 96 -17.71 -9.51 2.30
N ASN A 97 -16.82 -10.50 2.10
CA ASN A 97 -15.52 -10.23 1.48
C ASN A 97 -15.66 -9.79 0.01
N LEU A 98 -16.52 -10.49 -0.77
CA LEU A 98 -16.77 -10.09 -2.16
C LEU A 98 -17.40 -8.69 -2.24
N TYR A 99 -18.36 -8.39 -1.37
CA TYR A 99 -18.94 -7.05 -1.27
C TYR A 99 -17.85 -6.01 -0.94
N GLY A 100 -16.95 -6.32 0.01
CA GLY A 100 -15.82 -5.45 0.36
C GLY A 100 -14.89 -5.19 -0.83
N ILE A 101 -14.57 -6.22 -1.61
CA ILE A 101 -13.77 -6.10 -2.83
C ILE A 101 -14.47 -5.18 -3.85
N VAL A 102 -15.73 -5.48 -4.19
CA VAL A 102 -16.50 -4.67 -5.14
C VAL A 102 -16.61 -3.22 -4.68
N TRP A 103 -16.81 -3.00 -3.37
CA TRP A 103 -16.88 -1.66 -2.80
C TRP A 103 -15.54 -0.92 -2.87
N ALA A 104 -14.42 -1.65 -2.73
CA ALA A 104 -13.08 -1.08 -2.70
C ALA A 104 -12.52 -0.71 -4.09
N ILE A 105 -13.02 -1.36 -5.17
CA ILE A 105 -12.59 -1.07 -6.54
C ILE A 105 -13.41 0.03 -7.24
N GLN A 106 -14.31 0.71 -6.50
CA GLN A 106 -15.09 1.81 -7.08
C GLN A 106 -14.20 2.99 -7.48
N PRO A 107 -14.42 3.61 -8.66
CA PRO A 107 -13.58 4.69 -9.18
C PRO A 107 -13.46 5.92 -8.26
N GLU A 108 -14.49 6.17 -7.45
CA GLU A 108 -14.52 7.31 -6.52
C GLU A 108 -13.63 7.11 -5.28
N ARG A 109 -12.97 5.97 -5.18
CA ARG A 109 -12.17 5.59 -4.01
C ARG A 109 -10.75 5.23 -4.43
N PRO A 110 -9.90 6.23 -4.68
CA PRO A 110 -8.53 5.99 -5.08
C PRO A 110 -7.75 5.32 -3.95
N GLY A 111 -7.24 4.12 -4.21
CA GLY A 111 -6.25 3.46 -3.39
C GLY A 111 -6.75 2.78 -2.11
N LEU A 112 -6.63 1.48 -2.07
CA LEU A 112 -6.97 0.65 -0.91
C LEU A 112 -6.01 0.82 0.28
N THR A 113 -4.77 1.25 0.03
CA THR A 113 -3.67 1.18 1.01
C THR A 113 -3.30 2.52 1.63
N THR A 114 -3.79 3.64 1.07
CA THR A 114 -3.32 4.99 1.42
C THR A 114 -4.41 5.88 2.03
N GLN A 115 -5.60 5.35 2.18
CA GLN A 115 -6.80 6.08 2.59
C GLN A 115 -6.77 6.66 4.02
N PHE A 116 -5.76 6.34 4.82
CA PHE A 116 -5.66 6.79 6.22
C PHE A 116 -4.72 7.98 6.42
N TYR A 117 -3.95 8.35 5.39
CA TYR A 117 -3.05 9.51 5.45
C TYR A 117 -3.16 10.30 4.15
N ALA A 118 -3.83 11.43 4.20
CA ALA A 118 -4.16 12.23 3.02
C ALA A 118 -2.98 12.49 2.05
N PRO A 119 -1.76 12.83 2.51
CA PRO A 119 -0.63 13.04 1.61
C PRO A 119 -0.17 11.82 0.81
N THR A 120 -0.67 10.63 1.15
CA THR A 120 -0.36 9.37 0.42
C THR A 120 -1.44 8.98 -0.59
N ILE A 121 -2.56 9.70 -0.60
CA ILE A 121 -3.66 9.48 -1.54
C ILE A 121 -3.27 10.11 -2.87
N VAL A 122 -3.15 9.30 -3.91
CA VAL A 122 -2.87 9.71 -5.29
C VAL A 122 -4.02 9.22 -6.17
N ASP A 123 -4.57 10.09 -6.99
CA ASP A 123 -5.52 9.68 -8.03
C ASP A 123 -4.79 9.05 -9.22
N HIS A 124 -4.78 7.72 -9.26
CA HIS A 124 -4.14 6.94 -10.31
C HIS A 124 -4.96 6.84 -11.60
N SER A 125 -6.13 7.47 -11.69
CA SER A 125 -6.97 7.44 -12.91
C SER A 125 -6.27 8.06 -14.12
N LYS A 126 -5.27 8.92 -13.89
CA LYS A 126 -4.49 9.62 -14.90
C LYS A 126 -3.09 9.06 -15.16
N ASP A 127 -2.73 7.94 -14.56
CA ASP A 127 -1.42 7.31 -14.77
C ASP A 127 -1.11 7.07 -16.24
N GLY A 128 -2.07 6.54 -16.98
CA GLY A 128 -1.89 6.32 -18.43
C GLY A 128 -1.70 7.60 -19.25
N GLU A 129 -2.28 8.72 -18.82
CA GLU A 129 -2.05 10.03 -19.46
C GLU A 129 -0.66 10.57 -19.10
N LEU A 130 -0.25 10.41 -17.84
CA LEU A 130 1.10 10.78 -17.38
C LEU A 130 2.17 9.98 -18.13
N ILE A 131 2.02 8.66 -18.26
CA ILE A 131 2.96 7.80 -19.00
C ILE A 131 3.11 8.29 -20.44
N ARG A 132 1.99 8.45 -21.17
CA ARG A 132 2.02 8.96 -22.56
C ARG A 132 2.67 10.33 -22.68
N PHE A 133 2.46 11.21 -21.70
CA PHE A 133 3.10 12.53 -21.71
C PHE A 133 4.61 12.39 -21.53
N LEU A 134 5.08 11.59 -20.57
CA LEU A 134 6.51 11.36 -20.33
C LEU A 134 7.20 10.71 -21.52
N GLU A 135 6.55 9.73 -22.17
CA GLU A 135 7.04 9.13 -23.42
C GLU A 135 7.15 10.16 -24.53
N LYS A 136 6.13 11.00 -24.73
CA LYS A 136 6.10 12.03 -25.76
C LYS A 136 7.25 13.03 -25.62
N ILE A 137 7.62 13.39 -24.41
CA ILE A 137 8.75 14.32 -24.15
C ILE A 137 10.10 13.61 -24.02
N GLY A 138 10.13 12.28 -24.16
CA GLY A 138 11.35 11.47 -24.03
C GLY A 138 11.90 11.37 -22.60
N ALA A 139 11.08 11.67 -21.59
CA ALA A 139 11.46 11.71 -20.19
C ALA A 139 11.27 10.34 -19.53
N THR A 140 12.21 9.45 -19.67
CA THR A 140 12.13 8.09 -19.13
C THR A 140 12.74 7.94 -17.73
N ARG A 141 13.39 8.97 -17.19
CA ARG A 141 14.09 8.97 -15.90
C ARG A 141 13.76 10.23 -15.12
N GLY A 142 13.53 10.09 -13.82
CA GLY A 142 13.18 11.22 -12.97
C GLY A 142 13.10 10.91 -11.50
N TYR A 143 12.63 11.87 -10.74
CA TYR A 143 12.38 11.74 -9.30
C TYR A 143 10.91 11.95 -9.00
N SER A 144 10.39 11.20 -8.05
CA SER A 144 9.00 11.30 -7.62
C SER A 144 8.85 10.92 -6.15
N THR A 145 7.60 10.90 -5.68
CA THR A 145 7.27 10.32 -4.38
C THR A 145 7.07 8.81 -4.49
N TYR A 146 7.17 8.11 -3.37
CA TYR A 146 6.95 6.66 -3.29
C TYR A 146 5.64 6.21 -3.97
N TRP A 147 4.58 6.97 -3.74
CA TRP A 147 3.22 6.61 -4.17
C TRP A 147 2.98 6.77 -5.68
N ILE A 148 3.87 7.47 -6.37
CA ILE A 148 3.83 7.64 -7.84
C ILE A 148 4.87 6.75 -8.51
N ALA A 149 6.08 6.69 -7.97
CA ALA A 149 7.23 6.06 -8.62
C ALA A 149 6.97 4.60 -9.02
N TYR A 150 6.53 3.78 -8.07
CA TYR A 150 6.34 2.34 -8.32
C TYR A 150 5.12 2.01 -9.17
N PRO A 151 3.93 2.63 -9.00
CA PRO A 151 2.81 2.44 -9.93
C PRO A 151 3.18 2.81 -11.38
N ILE A 152 3.89 3.91 -11.61
CA ILE A 152 4.31 4.31 -12.96
C ILE A 152 5.33 3.33 -13.55
N ALA A 153 6.32 2.88 -12.77
CA ALA A 153 7.27 1.87 -13.23
C ALA A 153 6.56 0.57 -13.61
N PHE A 154 5.63 0.09 -12.78
CA PHE A 154 4.87 -1.12 -13.04
C PHE A 154 4.01 -0.99 -14.32
N GLN A 155 3.22 0.09 -14.44
CA GLN A 155 2.32 0.29 -15.58
C GLN A 155 3.08 0.54 -16.91
N SER A 156 4.23 1.21 -16.85
CA SER A 156 5.10 1.42 -18.02
C SER A 156 6.01 0.23 -18.32
N LYS A 157 5.88 -0.88 -17.59
CA LYS A 157 6.77 -2.06 -17.72
C LYS A 157 8.25 -1.68 -17.60
N GLU A 158 8.55 -0.81 -16.62
CA GLU A 158 9.88 -0.28 -16.30
C GLU A 158 10.53 0.56 -17.41
N GLN A 159 9.77 0.97 -18.42
CA GLN A 159 10.27 1.91 -19.45
C GLN A 159 10.51 3.30 -18.84
N ILE A 160 9.65 3.71 -17.90
CA ILE A 160 9.79 4.94 -17.14
C ILE A 160 10.15 4.57 -15.70
N LEU A 161 11.33 4.99 -15.24
CA LEU A 161 11.80 4.79 -13.89
C LEU A 161 11.91 6.13 -13.16
N LEU A 162 11.12 6.26 -12.12
CA LEU A 162 11.16 7.40 -11.21
C LEU A 162 11.75 6.95 -9.87
N SER A 163 12.81 7.60 -9.42
CA SER A 163 13.38 7.36 -8.09
C SER A 163 12.49 7.98 -7.02
N PRO A 164 12.10 7.24 -5.95
CA PRO A 164 11.17 7.72 -4.92
C PRO A 164 11.87 8.60 -3.87
N ARG A 165 12.67 9.56 -4.31
CA ARG A 165 13.45 10.44 -3.43
C ARG A 165 12.83 11.80 -3.16
N LEU A 166 11.62 12.07 -3.65
CA LEU A 166 10.87 13.26 -3.26
C LEU A 166 9.95 12.93 -2.07
N PRO A 167 9.84 13.84 -1.09
CA PRO A 167 8.98 13.64 0.06
C PRO A 167 7.50 13.79 -0.32
N TYR A 168 6.64 13.04 0.36
CA TYR A 168 5.18 13.19 0.30
C TYR A 168 4.59 13.73 1.62
N HIS A 169 5.38 13.73 2.70
CA HIS A 169 4.94 14.27 3.98
C HIS A 169 4.74 15.78 3.92
N LEU A 170 3.80 16.31 4.71
CA LEU A 170 3.52 17.75 4.75
C LEU A 170 4.69 18.56 5.34
N ASP A 171 5.49 17.97 6.21
CA ASP A 171 6.72 18.53 6.76
C ASP A 171 7.93 18.38 5.83
N LEU A 172 7.72 17.84 4.64
CA LEU A 172 8.74 17.57 3.62
C LEU A 172 9.88 16.66 4.06
N ARG A 173 9.72 15.88 5.13
CA ARG A 173 10.73 14.90 5.52
C ARG A 173 10.80 13.77 4.48
N TYR A 174 12.00 13.43 4.10
CA TYR A 174 12.26 12.27 3.26
C TYR A 174 12.32 10.99 4.11
N THR A 175 11.79 9.91 3.59
CA THR A 175 11.81 8.60 4.24
C THR A 175 12.71 7.62 3.46
N PRO A 176 13.97 7.39 3.88
CA PRO A 176 14.93 6.57 3.11
C PRO A 176 14.44 5.15 2.79
N ARG A 177 13.64 4.53 3.66
CA ARG A 177 13.05 3.21 3.45
C ARG A 177 12.06 3.14 2.28
N ASP A 178 11.66 4.27 1.71
CA ASP A 178 10.77 4.32 0.55
C ASP A 178 11.53 4.00 -0.75
N ASP A 179 12.86 4.15 -0.76
CA ASP A 179 13.73 3.69 -1.85
C ASP A 179 13.96 2.17 -1.72
N ARG A 180 12.93 1.38 -2.08
CA ARG A 180 12.92 -0.09 -1.94
C ARG A 180 13.65 -0.82 -3.05
N LEU A 181 13.86 -0.17 -4.17
CA LEU A 181 14.56 -0.67 -5.35
C LEU A 181 15.68 0.32 -5.71
N PRO A 182 16.83 0.26 -5.00
CA PRO A 182 17.94 1.19 -5.22
C PRO A 182 18.45 1.23 -6.66
N GLU A 183 18.24 0.15 -7.42
CA GLU A 183 18.55 0.08 -8.84
C GLU A 183 17.74 1.09 -9.68
N TYR A 184 16.53 1.46 -9.29
CA TYR A 184 15.77 2.52 -9.97
C TYR A 184 16.43 3.89 -9.74
N THR A 185 16.85 4.13 -8.51
CA THR A 185 17.59 5.36 -8.20
C THR A 185 18.92 5.40 -8.96
N GLN A 186 19.65 4.30 -9.02
CA GLN A 186 20.89 4.23 -9.78
C GLN A 186 20.66 4.48 -11.28
N ALA A 187 19.61 3.90 -11.87
CA ALA A 187 19.24 4.13 -13.27
C ALA A 187 18.90 5.59 -13.58
N VAL A 188 18.33 6.33 -12.61
CA VAL A 188 18.09 7.77 -12.74
C VAL A 188 19.39 8.56 -12.63
N VAL A 189 20.26 8.19 -11.68
CA VAL A 189 21.57 8.84 -11.49
C VAL A 189 22.49 8.64 -12.70
N ASP A 190 22.51 7.46 -13.30
CA ASP A 190 23.37 7.12 -14.43
C ASP A 190 22.79 7.57 -15.80
N SER A 191 21.55 8.03 -15.82
CA SER A 191 20.92 8.49 -17.05
C SER A 191 21.69 9.66 -17.70
N PRO A 192 21.91 9.67 -19.00
CA PRO A 192 22.52 10.81 -19.69
C PRO A 192 21.58 12.02 -19.79
N THR A 193 20.27 11.82 -19.63
CA THR A 193 19.27 12.88 -19.72
C THR A 193 19.04 13.56 -18.38
N HIS A 194 18.58 14.83 -18.42
CA HIS A 194 18.16 15.52 -17.21
C HIS A 194 16.89 14.89 -16.67
N PRO A 195 16.81 14.61 -15.36
CA PRO A 195 15.66 13.97 -14.75
C PRO A 195 14.45 14.90 -14.74
N VAL A 196 13.25 14.34 -14.86
CA VAL A 196 12.00 15.06 -14.57
C VAL A 196 11.65 14.93 -13.09
N LEU A 197 10.86 15.88 -12.57
CA LEU A 197 10.28 15.76 -11.23
C LEU A 197 8.78 15.61 -11.38
N VAL A 198 8.22 14.55 -10.77
CA VAL A 198 6.77 14.27 -10.80
C VAL A 198 6.25 14.21 -9.37
N ILE A 199 5.29 15.07 -9.05
CA ILE A 199 4.72 15.15 -7.70
C ILE A 199 3.19 15.17 -7.75
N GLN A 200 2.55 14.71 -6.67
CA GLN A 200 1.15 14.96 -6.38
C GLN A 200 0.97 16.36 -5.75
N PRO A 201 -0.26 16.86 -5.63
CA PRO A 201 -0.53 18.16 -5.05
C PRO A 201 0.05 18.29 -3.63
N ASN A 202 1.02 19.16 -3.48
CA ASN A 202 1.63 19.54 -2.22
C ASN A 202 2.22 20.95 -2.38
N ALA A 203 1.48 21.95 -1.92
CA ALA A 203 1.83 23.35 -2.13
C ALA A 203 3.22 23.73 -1.58
N GLU A 204 3.61 23.16 -0.44
CA GLU A 204 4.94 23.43 0.14
C GLU A 204 6.06 22.79 -0.69
N LEU A 205 5.86 21.56 -1.17
CA LEU A 205 6.81 20.89 -2.05
C LEU A 205 6.94 21.62 -3.39
N GLU A 206 5.82 21.99 -4.01
CA GLU A 206 5.80 22.79 -5.24
C GLU A 206 6.58 24.10 -5.07
N ALA A 207 6.29 24.84 -4.00
CA ALA A 207 6.97 26.11 -3.72
C ALA A 207 8.48 25.89 -3.45
N ARG A 208 8.86 24.82 -2.75
CA ARG A 208 10.25 24.48 -2.48
C ARG A 208 11.00 24.17 -3.78
N ILE A 209 10.43 23.32 -4.64
CA ILE A 209 11.05 22.97 -5.92
C ILE A 209 11.26 24.25 -6.76
N ARG A 210 10.24 25.09 -6.95
CA ARG A 210 10.36 26.33 -7.74
C ARG A 210 11.41 27.28 -7.17
N ARG A 211 11.43 27.49 -5.85
CA ARG A 211 12.44 28.35 -5.19
C ARG A 211 13.86 27.85 -5.44
N ARG A 212 14.06 26.53 -5.37
CA ARG A 212 15.39 25.94 -5.54
C ARG A 212 15.86 25.96 -6.98
N LEU A 213 15.01 25.58 -7.93
CA LEU A 213 15.32 25.67 -9.36
C LEU A 213 15.66 27.11 -9.75
N GLY A 214 14.83 28.09 -9.35
CA GLY A 214 15.07 29.50 -9.65
C GLY A 214 16.35 30.02 -8.94
N GLY A 215 16.60 29.63 -7.70
CA GLY A 215 17.81 30.03 -6.97
C GLY A 215 19.11 29.46 -7.55
N GLN A 216 19.03 28.34 -8.28
CA GLN A 216 20.17 27.72 -8.97
C GLN A 216 20.30 28.18 -10.43
N GLY A 217 19.41 29.02 -10.93
CA GLY A 217 19.39 29.46 -12.31
C GLY A 217 19.01 28.34 -13.31
N VAL A 218 18.26 27.35 -12.87
CA VAL A 218 17.79 26.26 -13.73
C VAL A 218 16.52 26.72 -14.44
N ASP A 219 16.49 26.64 -15.77
CA ASP A 219 15.25 26.80 -16.54
C ASP A 219 14.46 25.49 -16.52
N TRP A 220 13.12 25.61 -16.51
CA TRP A 220 12.22 24.45 -16.54
C TRP A 220 10.88 24.77 -17.19
N GLN A 221 10.15 23.73 -17.51
CA GLN A 221 8.76 23.79 -17.94
C GLN A 221 7.89 23.02 -16.95
N GLU A 222 6.59 23.35 -16.88
CA GLU A 222 5.62 22.68 -16.03
C GLU A 222 4.45 22.17 -16.87
N ALA A 223 3.95 20.98 -16.52
CA ALA A 223 2.69 20.43 -17.02
C ALA A 223 1.87 19.85 -15.88
N ARG A 224 0.54 20.04 -15.94
CA ARG A 224 -0.41 19.36 -15.06
C ARG A 224 -1.17 18.29 -15.83
N ILE A 225 -1.22 17.08 -15.26
CA ILE A 225 -1.90 15.92 -15.83
C ILE A 225 -2.77 15.33 -14.72
N GLY A 226 -4.05 15.69 -14.70
CA GLY A 226 -4.87 15.44 -13.53
C GLY A 226 -4.27 16.13 -12.31
N ASP A 227 -4.03 15.35 -11.26
CA ASP A 227 -3.40 15.83 -10.04
C ASP A 227 -1.87 15.87 -10.12
N TYR A 228 -1.26 15.26 -11.14
CA TYR A 228 0.20 15.29 -11.27
C TYR A 228 0.72 16.63 -11.73
N LEU A 229 1.75 17.13 -11.07
CA LEU A 229 2.58 18.24 -11.54
C LEU A 229 3.94 17.69 -11.98
N VAL A 230 4.30 17.98 -13.21
CA VAL A 230 5.55 17.53 -13.83
C VAL A 230 6.42 18.74 -14.11
N PHE A 231 7.64 18.75 -13.57
CA PHE A 231 8.70 19.69 -13.92
C PHE A 231 9.62 18.99 -14.93
N TYR A 232 9.79 19.55 -16.11
CA TYR A 232 10.56 18.93 -17.21
C TYR A 232 11.33 19.96 -18.01
N GLY A 233 12.15 19.50 -18.96
CA GLY A 233 12.98 20.39 -19.77
C GLY A 233 14.00 21.18 -18.95
N LEU A 234 14.50 20.57 -17.86
CA LEU A 234 15.46 21.21 -16.98
C LEU A 234 16.74 21.54 -17.74
N SER A 235 17.22 22.79 -17.67
CA SER A 235 18.46 23.24 -18.34
C SER A 235 19.73 22.63 -17.71
N GLN A 236 19.63 22.14 -16.48
CA GLN A 236 20.71 21.50 -15.74
C GLN A 236 20.21 20.26 -15.01
N ARG A 237 21.13 19.35 -14.68
CA ARG A 237 20.81 18.20 -13.87
C ARG A 237 20.57 18.62 -12.41
N VAL A 238 19.46 18.17 -11.85
CA VAL A 238 19.11 18.38 -10.44
C VAL A 238 19.03 17.06 -9.70
N SER A 239 19.32 17.10 -8.41
CA SER A 239 19.18 15.98 -7.48
C SER A 239 18.20 16.35 -6.35
N PRO A 240 17.44 15.41 -5.79
CA PRO A 240 16.65 15.67 -4.58
C PRO A 240 17.50 16.21 -3.41
N LEU A 241 18.79 15.93 -3.36
CA LEU A 241 19.71 16.47 -2.37
C LEU A 241 19.86 18.00 -2.46
N ASP A 242 19.66 18.56 -3.65
CA ASP A 242 19.74 20.00 -3.89
C ASP A 242 18.58 20.79 -3.28
N PHE A 243 17.52 20.10 -2.84
CA PHE A 243 16.32 20.73 -2.30
C PHE A 243 16.30 20.87 -0.78
N ASP A 244 17.36 20.42 -0.06
CA ASP A 244 17.47 20.47 1.41
C ASP A 244 16.24 19.93 2.14
N PHE A 245 15.77 18.76 1.74
CA PHE A 245 14.70 18.10 2.48
C PHE A 245 15.19 17.62 3.83
N PRO A 246 14.41 17.82 4.91
CA PRO A 246 14.79 17.31 6.21
C PRO A 246 14.86 15.77 6.18
N PHE A 247 15.96 15.23 6.70
CA PHE A 247 16.08 13.81 7.00
C PHE A 247 15.56 13.53 8.41
N PRO A 248 14.97 12.34 8.67
CA PRO A 248 14.50 11.96 10.00
C PRO A 248 15.64 11.79 10.98
#